data_a4f3ad63f0384e17e516312633a21714
#
_entry.id   a4f3ad63f0384e17e516312633a21714
#
_cell.length_a   1.000
_cell.length_b   1.000
_cell.length_c   1.000
_cell.angle_alpha   90.00
_cell.angle_beta   90.00
_cell.angle_gamma   90.00
#
_symmetry.space_group_name_H-M   'P 1'
#
loop_
_entity.id
_entity.type
_entity.pdbx_description
1 polymer ?
#
loop_
_entity_poly.entity_id
_entity_poly.type
_entity_poly.pdbx_seq_one_letter_code
_entity_poly.pdbx_strand_id
1 'polypeptide(L)'
;MAALFAISQNRYQVVISEIMADPSPIVGLPNNEWIELKNTGNTAINLAGWRLGDLTGTSGPMPNFILEPDSYVIVCTGSAVAALSAFGTVISVTSFPSLDNDGDQIFLRAVNGTTMHAVNYQSSWYNNELKKEGGWTLEMIDPLQPCAGKENWNASNHQNGGTPGAVNSINGTLNNTTALTAIHAYANSSNMVNIVFNQPVDSSSGAAIGNYSISNNSVTQAITLAPLFNQVQLTLAQPLTEESLHTITINNINNCKGQVMPAQQVKTGLASVCNTGDVIINEILFRPRPNGYDYVEIYNNSKKNIDLSKLSLSNRNTSGSIANIKTISTTPLLLYPGDFVVLTENADNLSLNYLVKHPDKVVVMTTLPSYPNTAGNVVILNEQGEVVDELAYTNKWHFPLIDNDEGIALERIDPNQPTQNSSNWHSAASTAGYGTPTYQNSQHKLFETVKGNITIMPKVFSPDGDGFDDIASIHYTLPETGFVANITIFDAAGRIVKSLVRNGTTSTSGYWNWNGLDDKNKALPIGTYVVFAEFFNLQGKKHSYKSTIVLARRL
;
A
#
# COMPACT_ATOMS: atom_id res chain seq x y z
N MET A 1 -19.47 -33.76 45.35
CA MET A 1 -19.41 -32.48 44.65
C MET A 1 -18.09 -32.45 43.88
N ALA A 2 -18.11 -32.72 42.60
CA ALA A 2 -16.94 -32.55 41.76
C ALA A 2 -16.82 -31.07 41.44
N ALA A 3 -15.71 -30.43 41.88
CA ALA A 3 -15.40 -29.08 41.49
C ALA A 3 -15.12 -29.07 39.98
N LEU A 4 -16.03 -28.49 39.21
CA LEU A 4 -15.77 -28.10 37.83
C LEU A 4 -14.72 -26.98 37.90
N PHE A 5 -13.45 -27.32 37.73
CA PHE A 5 -12.45 -26.34 37.38
C PHE A 5 -12.81 -25.85 35.98
N ALA A 6 -13.36 -24.66 35.88
CA ALA A 6 -13.42 -23.93 34.62
C ALA A 6 -11.96 -23.67 34.21
N ILE A 7 -11.41 -24.54 33.36
CA ILE A 7 -10.12 -24.29 32.73
C ILE A 7 -10.32 -23.03 31.86
N SER A 8 -9.69 -21.95 32.23
CA SER A 8 -9.64 -20.76 31.41
C SER A 8 -9.02 -21.15 30.07
N GLN A 9 -9.81 -21.15 29.01
CA GLN A 9 -9.32 -21.43 27.66
C GLN A 9 -8.53 -20.22 27.18
N ASN A 10 -7.27 -20.42 26.90
CA ASN A 10 -6.40 -19.35 26.41
C ASN A 10 -6.62 -19.16 24.90
N ARG A 11 -6.61 -17.92 24.45
CA ARG A 11 -6.62 -17.61 23.01
C ARG A 11 -5.54 -18.42 22.29
N TYR A 12 -5.86 -18.82 21.07
CA TYR A 12 -4.98 -19.60 20.18
C TYR A 12 -4.73 -21.06 20.60
N GLN A 13 -5.38 -21.60 21.63
CA GLN A 13 -5.33 -23.05 21.90
C GLN A 13 -6.03 -23.87 20.82
N VAL A 14 -7.07 -23.32 20.19
CA VAL A 14 -7.67 -23.85 18.98
C VAL A 14 -7.59 -22.77 17.91
N VAL A 15 -7.02 -23.12 16.77
CA VAL A 15 -6.83 -22.20 15.65
C VAL A 15 -7.57 -22.71 14.41
N ILE A 16 -7.95 -21.81 13.53
CA ILE A 16 -8.34 -22.11 12.16
C ILE A 16 -7.04 -22.42 11.42
N SER A 17 -6.87 -23.63 10.91
CA SER A 17 -5.64 -24.13 10.27
C SER A 17 -5.73 -24.19 8.75
N GLU A 18 -6.93 -24.40 8.21
CA GLU A 18 -7.16 -24.51 6.76
C GLU A 18 -8.53 -23.97 6.39
N ILE A 19 -8.66 -23.34 5.22
CA ILE A 19 -9.87 -22.69 4.73
C ILE A 19 -10.09 -23.08 3.27
N MET A 20 -11.24 -23.69 2.94
CA MET A 20 -11.76 -23.89 1.59
C MET A 20 -12.87 -22.88 1.34
N ALA A 21 -12.54 -21.70 0.81
CA ALA A 21 -13.51 -20.66 0.49
C ALA A 21 -14.12 -20.86 -0.90
N ASP A 22 -13.29 -21.17 -1.90
CA ASP A 22 -13.75 -21.44 -3.26
C ASP A 22 -13.43 -22.89 -3.65
N PRO A 23 -14.40 -23.81 -3.52
CA PRO A 23 -14.21 -25.22 -3.87
C PRO A 23 -14.31 -25.52 -5.37
N SER A 24 -14.56 -24.52 -6.24
CA SER A 24 -14.76 -24.69 -7.69
C SER A 24 -13.78 -23.83 -8.49
N PRO A 25 -13.12 -24.39 -9.53
CA PRO A 25 -13.28 -25.76 -10.08
C PRO A 25 -12.69 -26.86 -9.17
N ILE A 26 -13.33 -28.03 -9.15
CA ILE A 26 -12.88 -29.16 -8.34
C ILE A 26 -11.50 -29.63 -8.80
N VAL A 27 -10.54 -29.72 -7.86
CA VAL A 27 -9.21 -30.31 -8.07
C VAL A 27 -9.18 -31.77 -7.58
N GLY A 28 -9.52 -32.01 -6.32
CA GLY A 28 -9.54 -33.37 -5.75
C GLY A 28 -10.37 -33.46 -4.47
N LEU A 29 -10.85 -32.34 -3.95
CA LEU A 29 -11.73 -32.27 -2.79
C LEU A 29 -13.18 -32.04 -3.22
N PRO A 30 -14.17 -32.37 -2.36
CA PRO A 30 -15.58 -32.11 -2.64
C PRO A 30 -15.88 -30.63 -2.86
N ASN A 31 -16.87 -30.35 -3.73
CA ASN A 31 -17.34 -28.98 -4.00
C ASN A 31 -18.18 -28.44 -2.83
N ASN A 32 -17.53 -28.19 -1.72
CA ASN A 32 -18.14 -27.67 -0.50
C ASN A 32 -17.18 -26.73 0.22
N GLU A 33 -17.70 -25.67 0.79
CA GLU A 33 -16.95 -24.80 1.71
C GLU A 33 -16.78 -25.50 3.07
N TRP A 34 -15.61 -25.30 3.69
CA TRP A 34 -15.31 -25.80 5.02
C TRP A 34 -14.14 -25.06 5.66
N ILE A 35 -14.06 -25.18 6.98
CA ILE A 35 -12.96 -24.66 7.80
C ILE A 35 -12.40 -25.80 8.63
N GLU A 36 -11.08 -25.91 8.76
CA GLU A 36 -10.45 -26.84 9.66
C GLU A 36 -9.99 -26.14 10.95
N LEU A 37 -10.20 -26.79 12.06
CA LEU A 37 -9.71 -26.39 13.37
C LEU A 37 -8.62 -27.35 13.85
N LYS A 38 -7.54 -26.78 14.39
CA LYS A 38 -6.44 -27.52 15.03
C LYS A 38 -6.35 -27.17 16.51
N ASN A 39 -6.20 -28.16 17.38
CA ASN A 39 -5.81 -27.96 18.77
C ASN A 39 -4.29 -27.85 18.87
N THR A 40 -3.78 -26.66 19.14
CA THR A 40 -2.33 -26.38 19.31
C THR A 40 -1.88 -26.51 20.76
N GLY A 41 -2.82 -26.77 21.68
CA GLY A 41 -2.55 -26.96 23.09
C GLY A 41 -2.16 -28.39 23.44
N ASN A 42 -1.84 -28.61 24.71
CA ASN A 42 -1.44 -29.91 25.26
C ASN A 42 -2.56 -30.61 26.05
N THR A 43 -3.78 -30.10 25.98
CA THR A 43 -4.99 -30.65 26.65
C THR A 43 -6.12 -30.79 25.65
N ALA A 44 -6.96 -31.83 25.85
CA ALA A 44 -8.17 -32.04 25.07
C ALA A 44 -9.19 -30.91 25.33
N ILE A 45 -9.84 -30.44 24.28
CA ILE A 45 -10.80 -29.33 24.34
C ILE A 45 -12.14 -29.79 23.82
N ASN A 46 -13.20 -29.57 24.62
CA ASN A 46 -14.57 -29.82 24.18
C ASN A 46 -15.09 -28.60 23.40
N LEU A 47 -15.40 -28.81 22.13
CA LEU A 47 -15.94 -27.78 21.24
C LEU A 47 -17.47 -27.57 21.39
N ALA A 48 -18.14 -28.29 22.29
CA ALA A 48 -19.59 -28.15 22.51
C ALA A 48 -19.98 -26.69 22.73
N GLY A 49 -20.90 -26.20 21.90
CA GLY A 49 -21.42 -24.85 22.00
C GLY A 49 -20.52 -23.74 21.39
N TRP A 50 -19.33 -24.08 20.94
CA TRP A 50 -18.49 -23.11 20.18
C TRP A 50 -19.16 -22.72 18.87
N ARG A 51 -18.78 -21.58 18.32
CA ARG A 51 -19.38 -21.05 17.08
C ARG A 51 -18.32 -20.49 16.15
N LEU A 52 -18.54 -20.68 14.85
CA LEU A 52 -17.91 -19.90 13.80
C LEU A 52 -18.76 -18.67 13.49
N GLY A 53 -18.16 -17.63 12.97
CA GLY A 53 -18.87 -16.46 12.46
C GLY A 53 -18.02 -15.64 11.51
N ASP A 54 -18.71 -14.76 10.83
CA ASP A 54 -18.18 -13.73 9.93
C ASP A 54 -18.73 -12.35 10.34
N LEU A 55 -18.56 -11.34 9.45
CA LEU A 55 -19.13 -10.00 9.68
C LEU A 55 -20.66 -9.97 9.59
N THR A 56 -21.30 -10.96 8.97
CA THR A 56 -22.73 -11.00 8.67
C THR A 56 -23.52 -11.82 9.69
N GLY A 57 -22.88 -12.80 10.34
CA GLY A 57 -23.58 -13.68 11.25
C GLY A 57 -22.71 -14.66 12.04
N THR A 58 -23.38 -15.55 12.72
CA THR A 58 -22.75 -16.57 13.56
C THR A 58 -23.43 -17.90 13.36
N SER A 59 -22.70 -18.99 13.24
CA SER A 59 -23.21 -20.35 13.10
C SER A 59 -24.05 -20.78 14.30
N GLY A 60 -24.83 -21.82 14.14
CA GLY A 60 -25.32 -22.62 15.26
C GLY A 60 -24.17 -23.19 16.10
N PRO A 61 -24.48 -23.69 17.32
CA PRO A 61 -23.45 -24.23 18.21
C PRO A 61 -22.84 -25.51 17.62
N MET A 62 -21.53 -25.69 17.79
CA MET A 62 -20.87 -26.98 17.52
C MET A 62 -21.39 -28.08 18.43
N PRO A 63 -21.45 -29.33 17.95
CA PRO A 63 -21.85 -30.47 18.74
C PRO A 63 -20.85 -30.77 19.86
N ASN A 64 -21.24 -31.72 20.77
CA ASN A 64 -20.29 -32.24 21.74
C ASN A 64 -19.20 -33.06 21.02
N PHE A 65 -18.02 -32.48 20.93
CA PHE A 65 -16.85 -33.07 20.26
C PHE A 65 -15.59 -32.75 21.05
N ILE A 66 -14.79 -33.76 21.36
CA ILE A 66 -13.49 -33.59 22.04
C ILE A 66 -12.41 -33.53 20.98
N LEU A 67 -11.76 -32.37 20.88
CA LEU A 67 -10.59 -32.16 20.02
C LEU A 67 -9.33 -32.42 20.82
N GLU A 68 -8.73 -33.58 20.59
CA GLU A 68 -7.52 -34.03 21.30
C GLU A 68 -6.30 -33.10 20.99
N PRO A 69 -5.29 -33.09 21.83
CA PRO A 69 -4.06 -32.35 21.55
C PRO A 69 -3.50 -32.72 20.16
N ASP A 70 -3.02 -31.70 19.43
CA ASP A 70 -2.43 -31.80 18.08
C ASP A 70 -3.35 -32.39 17.00
N SER A 71 -4.66 -32.59 17.30
CA SER A 71 -5.65 -33.13 16.37
C SER A 71 -6.36 -32.04 15.57
N TYR A 72 -7.00 -32.49 14.48
CA TYR A 72 -7.74 -31.67 13.54
C TYR A 72 -9.21 -32.06 13.51
N VAL A 73 -10.08 -31.11 13.14
CA VAL A 73 -11.51 -31.36 12.85
C VAL A 73 -12.01 -30.43 11.78
N ILE A 74 -12.67 -30.98 10.77
CA ILE A 74 -13.30 -30.23 9.69
C ILE A 74 -14.69 -29.77 10.18
N VAL A 75 -15.02 -28.49 10.00
CA VAL A 75 -16.31 -27.89 10.30
C VAL A 75 -16.97 -27.44 9.01
N CYS A 76 -18.19 -27.87 8.76
CA CYS A 76 -18.94 -27.60 7.53
C CYS A 76 -20.43 -27.57 7.73
N THR A 77 -21.19 -27.41 6.63
CA THR A 77 -22.65 -27.60 6.64
C THR A 77 -23.03 -29.09 6.80
N GLY A 78 -24.23 -29.36 7.31
CA GLY A 78 -24.71 -30.75 7.47
C GLY A 78 -24.76 -31.55 6.16
N SER A 79 -25.00 -30.90 5.03
CA SER A 79 -25.04 -31.54 3.71
C SER A 79 -23.64 -31.98 3.19
N ALA A 80 -22.57 -31.34 3.67
CA ALA A 80 -21.21 -31.63 3.25
C ALA A 80 -20.53 -32.76 4.03
N VAL A 81 -21.11 -33.18 5.18
CA VAL A 81 -20.51 -34.17 6.09
C VAL A 81 -20.16 -35.48 5.36
N ALA A 82 -21.11 -36.04 4.61
CA ALA A 82 -20.88 -37.32 3.94
C ALA A 82 -19.70 -37.27 2.93
N ALA A 83 -19.57 -36.18 2.21
CA ALA A 83 -18.52 -36.02 1.24
C ALA A 83 -17.13 -35.79 1.88
N LEU A 84 -17.09 -35.01 2.96
CA LEU A 84 -15.83 -34.65 3.64
C LEU A 84 -15.34 -35.73 4.61
N SER A 85 -16.22 -36.64 5.10
CA SER A 85 -15.85 -37.70 6.03
C SER A 85 -14.85 -38.72 5.49
N ALA A 86 -14.64 -38.75 4.17
CA ALA A 86 -13.59 -39.56 3.53
C ALA A 86 -12.18 -39.01 3.76
N PHE A 87 -12.05 -37.74 4.16
CA PHE A 87 -10.79 -37.04 4.30
C PHE A 87 -10.35 -36.81 5.74
N GLY A 88 -11.29 -36.82 6.69
CA GLY A 88 -10.96 -36.60 8.10
C GLY A 88 -12.19 -36.63 9.01
N THR A 89 -11.96 -36.30 10.28
CA THR A 89 -13.07 -36.15 11.25
C THR A 89 -13.83 -34.88 10.95
N VAL A 90 -15.16 -35.00 10.83
CA VAL A 90 -16.06 -33.89 10.45
C VAL A 90 -17.11 -33.64 11.51
N ILE A 91 -17.32 -32.40 11.86
CA ILE A 91 -18.50 -31.94 12.59
C ILE A 91 -19.26 -30.91 11.74
N SER A 92 -20.59 -30.82 11.98
CA SER A 92 -21.38 -29.84 11.25
C SER A 92 -22.03 -28.83 12.18
N VAL A 93 -22.25 -27.63 11.62
CA VAL A 93 -23.04 -26.58 12.29
C VAL A 93 -24.19 -26.14 11.37
N THR A 94 -25.26 -25.68 11.98
CA THR A 94 -26.32 -24.98 11.25
C THR A 94 -25.85 -23.56 10.95
N SER A 95 -26.34 -22.94 9.87
CA SER A 95 -25.95 -21.57 9.48
C SER A 95 -24.44 -21.43 9.45
N PHE A 96 -23.73 -22.36 8.79
CA PHE A 96 -22.31 -22.21 8.52
C PHE A 96 -22.11 -20.90 7.75
N PRO A 97 -21.17 -20.02 8.14
CA PRO A 97 -20.93 -18.76 7.44
C PRO A 97 -20.54 -19.04 5.98
N SER A 98 -21.12 -18.30 5.04
CA SER A 98 -20.66 -18.31 3.65
C SER A 98 -19.28 -17.68 3.58
N LEU A 99 -18.37 -18.32 2.86
CA LEU A 99 -17.00 -17.83 2.74
C LEU A 99 -16.84 -17.10 1.41
N ASP A 100 -16.57 -15.78 1.46
CA ASP A 100 -16.37 -14.99 0.24
C ASP A 100 -15.05 -15.37 -0.45
N ASN A 101 -15.10 -15.66 -1.77
CA ASN A 101 -13.96 -16.11 -2.56
C ASN A 101 -12.81 -15.08 -2.59
N ASP A 102 -13.14 -13.79 -2.65
CA ASP A 102 -12.15 -12.71 -2.71
C ASP A 102 -11.52 -12.39 -1.35
N GLY A 103 -12.19 -12.76 -0.26
CA GLY A 103 -11.71 -12.55 1.11
C GLY A 103 -12.82 -12.32 2.12
N ASP A 104 -12.61 -12.79 3.34
CA ASP A 104 -13.59 -12.69 4.42
C ASP A 104 -12.92 -12.65 5.80
N GLN A 105 -13.65 -12.13 6.78
CA GLN A 105 -13.25 -12.12 8.18
C GLN A 105 -13.97 -13.22 8.97
N ILE A 106 -13.28 -14.30 9.25
CA ILE A 106 -13.83 -15.44 10.01
C ILE A 106 -13.30 -15.42 11.44
N PHE A 107 -14.14 -15.81 12.40
CA PHE A 107 -13.72 -15.98 13.79
C PHE A 107 -14.30 -17.22 14.43
N LEU A 108 -13.55 -17.77 15.39
CA LEU A 108 -13.93 -18.88 16.24
C LEU A 108 -14.17 -18.35 17.66
N ARG A 109 -15.36 -18.59 18.23
CA ARG A 109 -15.72 -18.18 19.60
C ARG A 109 -16.03 -19.39 20.47
N ALA A 110 -15.49 -19.38 21.69
CA ALA A 110 -15.87 -20.31 22.76
C ALA A 110 -17.26 -19.96 23.35
N VAL A 111 -17.82 -20.87 24.15
CA VAL A 111 -19.15 -20.73 24.77
C VAL A 111 -19.30 -19.46 25.61
N ASN A 112 -18.25 -19.04 26.27
CA ASN A 112 -18.21 -17.80 27.07
C ASN A 112 -18.10 -16.52 26.25
N GLY A 113 -18.14 -16.62 24.92
CA GLY A 113 -18.02 -15.48 24.01
C GLY A 113 -16.56 -15.05 23.69
N THR A 114 -15.56 -15.70 24.29
CA THR A 114 -14.16 -15.40 24.01
C THR A 114 -13.81 -15.77 22.56
N THR A 115 -13.26 -14.84 21.80
CA THR A 115 -12.70 -15.13 20.48
C THR A 115 -11.38 -15.87 20.65
N MET A 116 -11.36 -17.12 20.18
CA MET A 116 -10.20 -18.01 20.27
C MET A 116 -9.20 -17.78 19.14
N HIS A 117 -9.70 -17.57 17.93
CA HIS A 117 -8.92 -17.22 16.75
C HIS A 117 -9.79 -16.42 15.79
N ALA A 118 -9.16 -15.56 14.99
CA ALA A 118 -9.82 -14.87 13.88
C ALA A 118 -8.82 -14.68 12.75
N VAL A 119 -9.32 -14.75 11.53
CA VAL A 119 -8.55 -14.61 10.29
C VAL A 119 -9.34 -13.68 9.37
N ASN A 120 -8.65 -12.69 8.79
CA ASN A 120 -9.19 -11.84 7.72
C ASN A 120 -8.42 -12.16 6.45
N TYR A 121 -8.80 -13.28 5.80
CA TYR A 121 -8.12 -13.75 4.61
C TYR A 121 -8.53 -12.95 3.37
N GLN A 122 -7.67 -13.01 2.35
CA GLN A 122 -7.91 -12.44 1.02
C GLN A 122 -7.37 -13.39 -0.05
N SER A 123 -7.94 -13.35 -1.26
CA SER A 123 -7.50 -14.16 -2.40
C SER A 123 -6.02 -13.95 -2.75
N SER A 124 -5.46 -12.77 -2.49
CA SER A 124 -4.03 -12.48 -2.63
C SER A 124 -3.12 -13.35 -1.75
N TRP A 125 -3.65 -13.97 -0.68
CA TRP A 125 -2.86 -14.83 0.22
C TRP A 125 -2.51 -16.19 -0.38
N TYR A 126 -3.20 -16.59 -1.47
CA TYR A 126 -2.82 -17.79 -2.22
C TYR A 126 -1.42 -17.68 -2.84
N ASN A 127 -0.91 -16.47 -3.06
CA ASN A 127 0.40 -16.22 -3.72
C ASN A 127 0.59 -17.01 -5.03
N ASN A 128 -0.52 -17.34 -5.70
CA ASN A 128 -0.54 -18.13 -6.95
C ASN A 128 -1.81 -17.80 -7.74
N GLU A 129 -1.63 -17.21 -8.92
CA GLU A 129 -2.71 -16.73 -9.76
C GLU A 129 -3.66 -17.85 -10.25
N LEU A 130 -3.17 -19.08 -10.40
CA LEU A 130 -4.00 -20.22 -10.83
C LEU A 130 -4.78 -20.82 -9.65
N LYS A 131 -4.17 -20.87 -8.47
CA LYS A 131 -4.79 -21.50 -7.29
C LYS A 131 -5.86 -20.61 -6.66
N LYS A 132 -5.76 -19.29 -6.79
CA LYS A 132 -6.77 -18.35 -6.29
C LYS A 132 -8.10 -18.41 -7.07
N GLU A 133 -8.10 -19.01 -8.26
CA GLU A 133 -9.30 -19.18 -9.10
C GLU A 133 -10.19 -20.35 -8.65
N GLY A 134 -9.87 -21.01 -7.54
CA GLY A 134 -10.69 -22.00 -6.85
C GLY A 134 -10.11 -23.42 -6.85
N GLY A 135 -10.76 -24.31 -6.07
CA GLY A 135 -10.41 -25.72 -5.87
C GLY A 135 -9.19 -25.95 -4.96
N TRP A 136 -8.59 -24.91 -4.41
CA TRP A 136 -7.44 -24.96 -3.51
C TRP A 136 -7.79 -24.32 -2.19
N THR A 137 -7.22 -24.85 -1.09
CA THR A 137 -7.34 -24.24 0.23
C THR A 137 -6.26 -23.21 0.50
N LEU A 138 -6.57 -22.29 1.41
CA LEU A 138 -5.57 -21.54 2.16
C LEU A 138 -5.17 -22.37 3.39
N GLU A 139 -3.89 -22.69 3.50
CA GLU A 139 -3.30 -23.42 4.63
C GLU A 139 -2.46 -22.49 5.51
N MET A 140 -2.53 -22.69 6.83
CA MET A 140 -1.62 -22.05 7.79
C MET A 140 -0.26 -22.77 7.78
N ILE A 141 0.83 -22.01 7.68
CA ILE A 141 2.20 -22.54 7.63
C ILE A 141 2.64 -23.01 9.02
N ASP A 142 2.50 -22.17 10.04
CA ASP A 142 2.94 -22.42 11.41
C ASP A 142 1.80 -22.18 12.40
N PRO A 143 1.10 -23.23 12.85
CA PRO A 143 0.00 -23.11 13.82
C PRO A 143 0.42 -22.56 15.18
N LEU A 144 1.71 -22.54 15.50
CA LEU A 144 2.25 -21.94 16.71
C LEU A 144 2.51 -20.43 16.58
N GLN A 145 2.25 -19.86 15.39
CA GLN A 145 2.34 -18.43 15.12
C GLN A 145 1.02 -17.85 14.54
N PRO A 146 -0.13 -18.09 15.19
CA PRO A 146 -1.45 -17.78 14.62
C PRO A 146 -1.71 -16.27 14.39
N CYS A 147 -0.90 -15.39 14.97
CA CYS A 147 -1.04 -13.94 14.81
C CYS A 147 -0.09 -13.32 13.78
N ALA A 148 0.66 -14.12 13.01
CA ALA A 148 1.59 -13.58 12.01
C ALA A 148 0.91 -13.06 10.72
N GLY A 149 -0.42 -13.05 10.66
CA GLY A 149 -1.19 -12.49 9.55
C GLY A 149 -0.94 -13.24 8.23
N LYS A 150 -1.00 -12.51 7.11
CA LYS A 150 -0.89 -13.08 5.75
C LYS A 150 0.38 -13.91 5.52
N GLU A 151 1.45 -13.59 6.21
CA GLU A 151 2.74 -14.28 6.01
C GLU A 151 2.72 -15.73 6.53
N ASN A 152 1.74 -16.06 7.38
CA ASN A 152 1.51 -17.41 7.88
C ASN A 152 0.52 -18.22 7.03
N TRP A 153 0.17 -17.74 5.84
CA TRP A 153 -0.81 -18.39 4.99
C TRP A 153 -0.33 -18.49 3.55
N ASN A 154 -0.65 -19.61 2.89
CA ASN A 154 -0.40 -19.80 1.47
C ASN A 154 -1.37 -20.84 0.90
N ALA A 155 -1.45 -20.90 -0.44
CA ALA A 155 -2.20 -21.95 -1.11
C ALA A 155 -1.60 -23.33 -0.80
N SER A 156 -2.46 -24.33 -0.59
CA SER A 156 -2.05 -25.74 -0.49
C SER A 156 -1.14 -26.15 -1.64
N ASN A 157 -0.16 -26.99 -1.34
CA ASN A 157 0.70 -27.67 -2.33
C ASN A 157 0.30 -29.14 -2.53
N HIS A 158 -0.75 -29.61 -1.85
CA HIS A 158 -1.21 -31.00 -1.96
C HIS A 158 -1.93 -31.21 -3.30
N GLN A 159 -1.70 -32.33 -3.97
CA GLN A 159 -2.26 -32.64 -5.30
C GLN A 159 -3.80 -32.62 -5.37
N ASN A 160 -4.47 -32.82 -4.23
CA ASN A 160 -5.94 -32.78 -4.12
C ASN A 160 -6.49 -31.38 -3.85
N GLY A 161 -5.65 -30.36 -3.79
CA GLY A 161 -6.06 -28.98 -3.53
C GLY A 161 -6.15 -28.59 -2.05
N GLY A 162 -5.89 -29.50 -1.11
CA GLY A 162 -5.92 -29.27 0.34
C GLY A 162 -5.58 -30.51 1.13
N THR A 163 -5.50 -30.38 2.46
CA THR A 163 -5.10 -31.46 3.40
C THR A 163 -6.07 -31.66 4.56
N PRO A 164 -7.39 -31.68 4.32
CA PRO A 164 -8.38 -31.78 5.41
C PRO A 164 -8.15 -33.01 6.28
N GLY A 165 -8.15 -32.82 7.61
CA GLY A 165 -7.94 -33.85 8.62
C GLY A 165 -6.48 -34.26 8.83
N ALA A 166 -5.54 -33.57 8.21
CA ALA A 166 -4.11 -33.89 8.26
C ALA A 166 -3.24 -32.65 8.48
N VAL A 167 -1.93 -32.87 8.57
CA VAL A 167 -0.95 -31.78 8.61
C VAL A 167 -0.93 -31.04 7.28
N ASN A 168 -0.98 -29.72 7.32
CA ASN A 168 -0.96 -28.85 6.13
C ASN A 168 0.24 -29.16 5.21
N SER A 169 0.02 -29.16 3.92
CA SER A 169 1.05 -29.49 2.90
C SER A 169 2.23 -28.50 2.91
N ILE A 170 1.98 -27.31 3.41
CA ILE A 170 2.98 -26.23 3.55
C ILE A 170 3.47 -26.06 4.99
N ASN A 171 3.13 -27.02 5.88
CA ASN A 171 3.51 -26.91 7.30
C ASN A 171 5.02 -26.73 7.46
N GLY A 172 5.38 -25.77 8.32
CA GLY A 172 6.77 -25.42 8.58
C GLY A 172 6.90 -24.48 9.76
N THR A 173 8.12 -24.09 10.07
CA THR A 173 8.40 -23.05 11.06
C THR A 173 8.47 -21.70 10.37
N LEU A 174 7.61 -20.78 10.77
CA LEU A 174 7.67 -19.41 10.28
C LEU A 174 8.80 -18.67 10.99
N ASN A 175 9.88 -18.44 10.26
CA ASN A 175 11.04 -17.68 10.77
C ASN A 175 10.83 -16.17 10.65
N ASN A 176 9.62 -15.74 10.36
CA ASN A 176 9.31 -14.33 10.15
C ASN A 176 9.35 -13.58 11.47
N THR A 177 10.03 -12.46 11.41
CA THR A 177 10.24 -11.53 12.50
C THR A 177 9.66 -10.16 12.19
N THR A 178 8.61 -10.08 11.33
CA THR A 178 7.95 -8.79 11.11
C THR A 178 7.53 -8.22 12.46
N ALA A 179 8.12 -7.08 12.81
CA ALA A 179 7.87 -6.44 14.08
C ALA A 179 6.40 -5.97 14.15
N LEU A 180 5.81 -6.05 15.35
CA LEU A 180 4.52 -5.39 15.60
C LEU A 180 4.71 -3.89 15.44
N THR A 181 3.87 -3.26 14.61
CA THR A 181 3.87 -1.81 14.37
C THR A 181 2.45 -1.26 14.31
N ALA A 182 2.27 -0.03 14.76
CA ALA A 182 1.05 0.72 14.50
C ALA A 182 1.12 1.30 13.07
N ILE A 183 0.11 1.04 12.26
CA ILE A 183 0.05 1.46 10.85
C ILE A 183 -0.47 2.89 10.76
N HIS A 184 -1.61 3.18 11.39
CA HIS A 184 -2.25 4.48 11.43
C HIS A 184 -3.23 4.59 12.60
N ALA A 185 -3.75 5.79 12.83
CA ALA A 185 -4.84 6.02 13.77
C ALA A 185 -5.88 6.97 13.18
N TYR A 186 -7.14 6.79 13.58
CA TYR A 186 -8.26 7.62 13.15
C TYR A 186 -9.27 7.81 14.28
N ALA A 187 -9.99 8.92 14.27
CA ALA A 187 -11.03 9.19 15.24
C ALA A 187 -12.38 8.64 14.77
N ASN A 188 -13.01 7.76 15.56
CA ASN A 188 -14.38 7.30 15.34
C ASN A 188 -15.42 8.34 15.76
N SER A 189 -15.06 9.16 16.73
CA SER A 189 -15.82 10.29 17.22
C SER A 189 -14.86 11.32 17.85
N SER A 190 -15.36 12.45 18.28
CA SER A 190 -14.52 13.45 18.95
C SER A 190 -13.78 12.92 20.19
N ASN A 191 -14.31 11.89 20.85
CA ASN A 191 -13.71 11.35 22.09
C ASN A 191 -13.09 9.96 21.92
N MET A 192 -13.18 9.33 20.76
CA MET A 192 -12.69 7.96 20.54
C MET A 192 -11.76 7.89 19.35
N VAL A 193 -10.59 7.32 19.57
CA VAL A 193 -9.55 7.11 18.54
C VAL A 193 -9.21 5.62 18.45
N ASN A 194 -9.21 5.07 17.25
CA ASN A 194 -8.71 3.74 16.98
C ASN A 194 -7.27 3.80 16.44
N ILE A 195 -6.42 2.95 16.98
CA ILE A 195 -5.08 2.68 16.47
C ILE A 195 -5.11 1.33 15.77
N VAL A 196 -4.67 1.26 14.52
CA VAL A 196 -4.60 0.04 13.72
C VAL A 196 -3.17 -0.48 13.71
N PHE A 197 -3.02 -1.79 13.96
CA PHE A 197 -1.74 -2.48 13.98
C PHE A 197 -1.64 -3.48 12.82
N ASN A 198 -0.42 -3.78 12.39
CA ASN A 198 -0.14 -4.77 11.32
C ASN A 198 -0.38 -6.23 11.76
N GLN A 199 -0.49 -6.47 13.07
CA GLN A 199 -0.72 -7.78 13.69
C GLN A 199 -1.67 -7.66 14.88
N PRO A 200 -2.32 -8.77 15.32
CA PRO A 200 -3.06 -8.81 16.57
C PRO A 200 -2.17 -8.47 17.77
N VAL A 201 -2.65 -7.59 18.63
CA VAL A 201 -1.98 -7.21 19.87
C VAL A 201 -2.47 -8.08 21.04
N ASP A 202 -1.62 -8.28 22.03
CA ASP A 202 -2.00 -8.87 23.32
C ASP A 202 -3.01 -7.97 24.03
N SER A 203 -4.13 -8.56 24.48
CA SER A 203 -5.23 -7.76 25.04
C SER A 203 -4.86 -7.06 26.35
N SER A 204 -3.94 -7.61 27.14
CA SER A 204 -3.54 -7.03 28.41
C SER A 204 -2.66 -5.79 28.19
N SER A 205 -1.65 -5.91 27.33
CA SER A 205 -0.78 -4.77 26.97
C SER A 205 -1.54 -3.73 26.16
N GLY A 206 -2.43 -4.15 25.24
CA GLY A 206 -3.27 -3.26 24.45
C GLY A 206 -4.29 -2.47 25.29
N ALA A 207 -4.79 -3.02 26.40
CA ALA A 207 -5.73 -2.34 27.30
C ALA A 207 -5.03 -1.51 28.39
N ALA A 208 -3.71 -1.53 28.49
CA ALA A 208 -2.97 -0.77 29.49
C ALA A 208 -2.88 0.71 29.11
N ILE A 209 -3.64 1.58 29.75
CA ILE A 209 -3.71 3.02 29.47
C ILE A 209 -2.33 3.67 29.48
N GLY A 210 -1.44 3.26 30.41
CA GLY A 210 -0.07 3.80 30.54
C GLY A 210 0.83 3.57 29.32
N ASN A 211 0.41 2.72 28.38
CA ASN A 211 1.13 2.45 27.14
C ASN A 211 0.88 3.52 26.06
N TYR A 212 -0.03 4.46 26.31
CA TYR A 212 -0.44 5.50 25.36
C TYR A 212 -0.32 6.89 25.96
N SER A 213 0.25 7.80 25.21
CA SER A 213 0.15 9.23 25.48
C SER A 213 -0.24 9.98 24.22
N ILE A 214 -1.04 11.01 24.35
CA ILE A 214 -1.51 11.84 23.24
C ILE A 214 -1.19 13.31 23.49
N SER A 215 -0.75 14.02 22.46
CA SER A 215 -0.42 15.45 22.57
C SER A 215 -1.65 16.27 22.96
N ASN A 216 -1.50 17.15 23.95
CA ASN A 216 -2.54 18.07 24.45
C ASN A 216 -3.83 17.40 24.92
N ASN A 217 -3.81 16.12 25.28
CA ASN A 217 -4.96 15.37 25.77
C ASN A 217 -4.48 14.22 26.67
N SER A 218 -5.41 13.44 27.24
CA SER A 218 -5.09 12.24 28.00
C SER A 218 -6.04 11.09 27.64
N VAL A 219 -5.53 9.86 27.77
CA VAL A 219 -6.31 8.63 27.56
C VAL A 219 -6.94 8.22 28.88
N THR A 220 -8.25 7.98 28.88
CA THR A 220 -9.01 7.53 30.04
C THR A 220 -9.36 6.05 30.01
N GLN A 221 -9.40 5.45 28.81
CA GLN A 221 -9.65 4.04 28.61
C GLN A 221 -8.92 3.55 27.34
N ALA A 222 -8.51 2.28 27.35
CA ALA A 222 -8.00 1.58 26.18
C ALA A 222 -8.65 0.19 26.08
N ILE A 223 -9.15 -0.19 24.90
CA ILE A 223 -9.82 -1.46 24.66
C ILE A 223 -9.28 -2.06 23.37
N THR A 224 -8.86 -3.32 23.42
CA THR A 224 -8.49 -4.11 22.24
C THR A 224 -9.74 -4.62 21.55
N LEU A 225 -9.92 -4.35 20.27
CA LEU A 225 -11.15 -4.65 19.55
C LEU A 225 -11.16 -6.07 18.99
N ALA A 226 -12.15 -6.89 19.43
CA ALA A 226 -12.44 -8.19 18.84
C ALA A 226 -13.11 -8.00 17.45
N PRO A 227 -13.08 -9.01 16.54
CA PRO A 227 -12.49 -10.34 16.75
C PRO A 227 -11.00 -10.44 16.38
N LEU A 228 -10.46 -9.51 15.58
CA LEU A 228 -9.10 -9.58 15.05
C LEU A 228 -8.03 -9.13 16.06
N PHE A 229 -8.37 -8.27 16.99
CA PHE A 229 -7.47 -7.69 17.99
C PHE A 229 -6.28 -6.92 17.42
N ASN A 230 -6.34 -6.52 16.16
CA ASN A 230 -5.36 -5.66 15.51
C ASN A 230 -5.72 -4.17 15.61
N GLN A 231 -6.69 -3.83 16.43
CA GLN A 231 -7.05 -2.45 16.73
C GLN A 231 -7.20 -2.24 18.24
N VAL A 232 -6.77 -1.06 18.69
CA VAL A 232 -7.01 -0.56 20.05
C VAL A 232 -7.79 0.72 19.96
N GLN A 233 -8.93 0.76 20.64
CA GLN A 233 -9.73 1.96 20.80
C GLN A 233 -9.34 2.69 22.10
N LEU A 234 -8.98 3.96 21.97
CA LEU A 234 -8.69 4.85 23.06
C LEU A 234 -9.89 5.78 23.29
N THR A 235 -10.31 5.94 24.56
CA THR A 235 -11.24 7.00 24.97
C THR A 235 -10.43 8.16 25.52
N LEU A 236 -10.73 9.37 25.08
CA LEU A 236 -10.02 10.59 25.42
C LEU A 236 -10.76 11.38 26.51
N ALA A 237 -10.02 12.07 27.35
CA ALA A 237 -10.57 12.92 28.42
C ALA A 237 -11.25 14.18 27.86
N GLN A 238 -10.73 14.73 26.76
CA GLN A 238 -11.28 15.89 26.09
C GLN A 238 -11.60 15.55 24.62
N PRO A 239 -12.68 16.12 24.05
CA PRO A 239 -13.00 15.93 22.65
C PRO A 239 -11.91 16.54 21.75
N LEU A 240 -11.60 15.84 20.66
CA LEU A 240 -10.80 16.38 19.57
C LEU A 240 -11.57 17.50 18.86
N THR A 241 -10.86 18.50 18.42
CA THR A 241 -11.41 19.61 17.62
C THR A 241 -11.08 19.40 16.14
N GLU A 242 -11.94 19.91 15.27
CA GLU A 242 -11.68 19.91 13.82
C GLU A 242 -10.39 20.66 13.50
N GLU A 243 -9.77 20.32 12.37
CA GLU A 243 -8.52 20.92 11.88
C GLU A 243 -7.32 20.81 12.86
N SER A 244 -7.46 20.01 13.94
CA SER A 244 -6.37 19.75 14.87
C SER A 244 -5.69 18.42 14.57
N LEU A 245 -4.37 18.41 14.72
CA LEU A 245 -3.52 17.24 14.56
C LEU A 245 -2.93 16.85 15.91
N HIS A 246 -3.07 15.60 16.28
CA HIS A 246 -2.55 15.04 17.51
C HIS A 246 -1.55 13.92 17.20
N THR A 247 -0.53 13.79 18.03
CA THR A 247 0.43 12.68 17.98
C THR A 247 0.17 11.74 19.16
N ILE A 248 -0.03 10.48 18.87
CA ILE A 248 -0.13 9.41 19.86
C ILE A 248 1.22 8.69 19.91
N THR A 249 1.82 8.67 21.09
CA THR A 249 3.01 7.86 21.37
C THR A 249 2.56 6.54 21.99
N ILE A 250 3.06 5.42 21.46
CA ILE A 250 2.68 4.05 21.81
C ILE A 250 3.93 3.33 22.29
N ASN A 251 3.85 2.69 23.46
CA ASN A 251 4.96 1.96 24.07
C ASN A 251 4.47 0.63 24.65
N ASN A 252 5.38 -0.32 24.85
CA ASN A 252 5.15 -1.56 25.60
C ASN A 252 3.93 -2.38 25.15
N ILE A 253 3.57 -2.32 23.87
CA ILE A 253 2.55 -3.18 23.28
C ILE A 253 3.20 -4.47 22.84
N ASN A 254 2.60 -5.60 23.18
CA ASN A 254 3.05 -6.93 22.81
C ASN A 254 2.17 -7.52 21.70
N ASN A 255 2.75 -8.32 20.82
CA ASN A 255 1.98 -9.22 19.97
C ASN A 255 1.56 -10.49 20.74
N CYS A 256 0.84 -11.41 20.10
CA CYS A 256 0.35 -12.65 20.72
C CYS A 256 1.49 -13.60 21.20
N LYS A 257 2.74 -13.36 20.81
CA LYS A 257 3.93 -14.10 21.23
C LYS A 257 4.69 -13.42 22.37
N GLY A 258 4.22 -12.29 22.86
CA GLY A 258 4.88 -11.50 23.88
C GLY A 258 6.08 -10.69 23.37
N GLN A 259 6.25 -10.56 22.05
CA GLN A 259 7.27 -9.67 21.48
C GLN A 259 6.82 -8.22 21.62
N VAL A 260 7.67 -7.40 22.22
CA VAL A 260 7.36 -6.00 22.47
C VAL A 260 7.60 -5.17 21.22
N MET A 261 6.62 -4.34 20.88
CA MET A 261 6.72 -3.34 19.81
C MET A 261 7.75 -2.26 20.18
N PRO A 262 8.62 -1.81 19.26
CA PRO A 262 9.41 -0.61 19.44
C PRO A 262 8.50 0.61 19.71
N ALA A 263 8.97 1.55 20.53
CA ALA A 263 8.24 2.81 20.75
C ALA A 263 7.97 3.50 19.41
N GLN A 264 6.71 3.90 19.18
CA GLN A 264 6.28 4.46 17.90
C GLN A 264 5.33 5.64 18.10
N GLN A 265 5.28 6.53 17.12
CA GLN A 265 4.32 7.62 17.06
C GLN A 265 3.44 7.50 15.83
N VAL A 266 2.15 7.74 16.01
CA VAL A 266 1.18 7.85 14.93
C VAL A 266 0.39 9.16 15.07
N LYS A 267 0.01 9.72 13.93
CA LYS A 267 -0.83 10.91 13.89
C LYS A 267 -2.31 10.53 13.93
N THR A 268 -3.13 11.40 14.49
CA THR A 268 -4.61 11.29 14.42
C THR A 268 -5.24 12.68 14.47
N GLY A 269 -6.51 12.75 14.08
CA GLY A 269 -7.32 13.95 14.14
C GLY A 269 -8.79 13.63 13.84
N LEU A 270 -9.69 14.55 14.14
CA LEU A 270 -11.08 14.41 13.75
C LEU A 270 -11.20 14.68 12.26
N ALA A 271 -11.82 13.74 11.52
CA ALA A 271 -12.11 13.92 10.10
C ALA A 271 -13.21 14.96 9.90
N SER A 272 -13.04 15.81 8.90
CA SER A 272 -14.05 16.79 8.49
C SER A 272 -14.61 16.41 7.11
N VAL A 273 -15.81 16.90 6.79
CA VAL A 273 -16.43 16.70 5.47
C VAL A 273 -15.54 17.32 4.39
N CYS A 274 -15.28 16.53 3.36
CA CYS A 274 -14.50 16.96 2.18
C CYS A 274 -15.40 17.75 1.23
N ASN A 275 -15.07 19.01 1.03
CA ASN A 275 -15.76 19.91 0.10
C ASN A 275 -14.97 20.06 -1.21
N THR A 276 -15.60 20.67 -2.23
CA THR A 276 -14.94 20.98 -3.50
C THR A 276 -13.64 21.77 -3.28
N GLY A 277 -12.53 21.24 -3.83
CA GLY A 277 -11.20 21.84 -3.74
C GLY A 277 -10.40 21.53 -2.47
N ASP A 278 -10.97 20.85 -1.47
CA ASP A 278 -10.22 20.39 -0.28
C ASP A 278 -9.17 19.34 -0.65
N VAL A 279 -9.57 18.38 -1.50
CA VAL A 279 -8.67 17.36 -2.09
C VAL A 279 -8.65 17.58 -3.59
N ILE A 280 -7.45 17.63 -4.15
CA ILE A 280 -7.26 17.88 -5.58
C ILE A 280 -6.44 16.76 -6.22
N ILE A 281 -6.67 16.53 -7.52
CA ILE A 281 -5.86 15.64 -8.34
C ILE A 281 -4.50 16.34 -8.58
N ASN A 282 -3.41 15.67 -8.19
CA ASN A 282 -2.07 16.24 -8.21
C ASN A 282 -1.18 15.68 -9.33
N GLU A 283 -1.30 14.38 -9.59
CA GLU A 283 -0.52 13.69 -10.62
C GLU A 283 -1.36 12.54 -11.20
N ILE A 284 -1.21 12.27 -12.48
CA ILE A 284 -1.87 11.14 -13.13
C ILE A 284 -0.93 10.45 -14.12
N LEU A 285 -0.85 9.12 -14.03
CA LEU A 285 -0.29 8.24 -15.05
C LEU A 285 -1.43 7.44 -15.67
N PHE A 286 -1.78 7.74 -16.92
CA PHE A 286 -2.87 7.09 -17.68
C PHE A 286 -2.36 6.29 -18.87
N ARG A 287 -1.06 6.27 -19.10
CA ARG A 287 -0.36 5.48 -20.11
C ARG A 287 0.91 4.87 -19.50
N PRO A 288 0.75 3.81 -18.71
CA PRO A 288 1.89 3.15 -18.06
C PRO A 288 2.77 2.43 -19.08
N ARG A 289 3.96 2.05 -18.68
CA ARG A 289 4.85 1.17 -19.45
C ARG A 289 4.18 -0.20 -19.67
N PRO A 290 4.63 -1.01 -20.66
CA PRO A 290 4.08 -2.34 -20.86
C PRO A 290 4.07 -3.16 -19.56
N ASN A 291 2.94 -3.80 -19.25
CA ASN A 291 2.67 -4.52 -17.99
C ASN A 291 2.69 -3.61 -16.74
N GLY A 292 2.60 -2.30 -16.92
CA GLY A 292 2.46 -1.32 -15.85
C GLY A 292 0.99 -1.10 -15.47
N TYR A 293 0.78 -0.31 -14.42
CA TYR A 293 -0.53 0.07 -13.91
C TYR A 293 -0.68 1.58 -13.89
N ASP A 294 -1.89 2.05 -14.11
CA ASP A 294 -2.25 3.45 -13.93
C ASP A 294 -2.13 3.85 -12.46
N TYR A 295 -1.93 5.13 -12.21
CA TYR A 295 -2.12 5.69 -10.89
C TYR A 295 -2.68 7.11 -10.94
N VAL A 296 -3.35 7.48 -9.87
CA VAL A 296 -3.78 8.85 -9.58
C VAL A 296 -3.22 9.26 -8.24
N GLU A 297 -2.52 10.38 -8.18
CA GLU A 297 -2.13 10.98 -6.93
C GLU A 297 -3.08 12.12 -6.58
N ILE A 298 -3.52 12.14 -5.33
CA ILE A 298 -4.35 13.18 -4.75
C ILE A 298 -3.59 13.92 -3.65
N TYR A 299 -3.88 15.20 -3.50
CA TYR A 299 -3.24 16.10 -2.54
C TYR A 299 -4.29 16.79 -1.68
N ASN A 300 -4.10 16.80 -0.36
CA ASN A 300 -4.95 17.56 0.55
C ASN A 300 -4.52 19.05 0.57
N ASN A 301 -5.24 19.87 -0.18
CA ASN A 301 -5.00 21.31 -0.31
C ASN A 301 -5.71 22.13 0.78
N SER A 302 -6.36 21.48 1.73
CA SER A 302 -7.11 22.11 2.82
C SER A 302 -6.34 22.09 4.16
N LYS A 303 -6.95 22.63 5.19
CA LYS A 303 -6.49 22.49 6.58
C LYS A 303 -7.16 21.36 7.34
N LYS A 304 -8.06 20.63 6.68
CA LYS A 304 -8.89 19.57 7.27
C LYS A 304 -8.15 18.24 7.27
N ASN A 305 -8.45 17.38 8.24
CA ASN A 305 -8.14 15.96 8.16
C ASN A 305 -9.26 15.29 7.35
N ILE A 306 -8.93 14.66 6.25
CA ILE A 306 -9.91 14.06 5.33
C ILE A 306 -9.84 12.53 5.45
N ASP A 307 -10.99 11.87 5.65
CA ASP A 307 -11.07 10.41 5.65
C ASP A 307 -11.25 9.88 4.23
N LEU A 308 -10.26 9.17 3.73
CA LEU A 308 -10.26 8.57 2.39
C LEU A 308 -11.34 7.50 2.21
N SER A 309 -11.84 6.90 3.30
CA SER A 309 -12.97 5.95 3.21
C SER A 309 -14.31 6.62 2.85
N LYS A 310 -14.34 7.95 2.94
CA LYS A 310 -15.48 8.80 2.56
C LYS A 310 -15.34 9.41 1.17
N LEU A 311 -14.28 9.03 0.45
CA LEU A 311 -14.03 9.48 -0.90
C LEU A 311 -14.08 8.31 -1.88
N SER A 312 -14.47 8.62 -3.11
CA SER A 312 -14.46 7.67 -4.22
C SER A 312 -13.77 8.26 -5.44
N LEU A 313 -13.04 7.41 -6.18
CA LEU A 313 -12.63 7.69 -7.55
C LEU A 313 -13.72 7.25 -8.51
N SER A 314 -13.88 8.02 -9.59
CA SER A 314 -14.79 7.70 -10.68
C SER A 314 -14.29 8.29 -12.00
N ASN A 315 -15.00 8.04 -13.06
CA ASN A 315 -14.84 8.71 -14.35
C ASN A 315 -16.19 9.15 -14.90
N ARG A 316 -16.19 9.77 -16.09
CA ARG A 316 -17.42 10.04 -16.83
C ARG A 316 -17.53 9.08 -18.01
N ASN A 317 -18.73 8.60 -18.23
CA ASN A 317 -19.06 7.82 -19.42
C ASN A 317 -19.22 8.74 -20.66
N THR A 318 -19.50 8.17 -21.81
CA THR A 318 -19.65 8.89 -23.08
C THR A 318 -20.81 9.89 -23.10
N SER A 319 -21.80 9.73 -22.20
CA SER A 319 -22.91 10.70 -22.03
C SER A 319 -22.56 11.83 -21.05
N GLY A 320 -21.36 11.84 -20.48
CA GLY A 320 -20.92 12.81 -19.48
C GLY A 320 -21.39 12.53 -18.06
N SER A 321 -22.09 11.42 -17.81
CA SER A 321 -22.54 11.03 -16.48
C SER A 321 -21.41 10.35 -15.69
N ILE A 322 -21.39 10.54 -14.36
CA ILE A 322 -20.47 9.84 -13.46
C ILE A 322 -20.71 8.34 -13.55
N ALA A 323 -19.62 7.58 -13.65
CA ALA A 323 -19.63 6.13 -13.80
C ALA A 323 -18.41 5.49 -13.11
N ASN A 324 -18.44 4.15 -12.95
CA ASN A 324 -17.32 3.37 -12.39
C ASN A 324 -16.83 3.90 -11.04
N ILE A 325 -17.78 4.17 -10.13
CA ILE A 325 -17.46 4.68 -8.79
C ILE A 325 -16.74 3.58 -7.98
N LYS A 326 -15.57 3.91 -7.44
CA LYS A 326 -14.72 3.03 -6.63
C LYS A 326 -14.36 3.72 -5.34
N THR A 327 -14.74 3.18 -4.20
CA THR A 327 -14.35 3.70 -2.88
C THR A 327 -12.82 3.61 -2.73
N ILE A 328 -12.17 4.68 -2.27
CA ILE A 328 -10.71 4.76 -2.16
C ILE A 328 -10.18 3.83 -1.07
N SER A 329 -10.85 3.77 0.08
CA SER A 329 -10.48 2.88 1.18
C SER A 329 -11.72 2.27 1.82
N THR A 330 -11.68 0.99 2.14
CA THR A 330 -12.77 0.31 2.86
C THR A 330 -12.73 0.54 4.37
N THR A 331 -11.61 1.08 4.87
CA THR A 331 -11.41 1.40 6.29
C THR A 331 -11.00 2.87 6.44
N PRO A 332 -11.33 3.53 7.57
CA PRO A 332 -10.93 4.91 7.79
C PRO A 332 -9.41 5.09 7.67
N LEU A 333 -9.00 6.01 6.83
CA LEU A 333 -7.60 6.36 6.56
C LEU A 333 -7.51 7.88 6.36
N LEU A 334 -6.76 8.56 7.22
CA LEU A 334 -6.70 10.02 7.21
C LEU A 334 -5.63 10.54 6.24
N LEU A 335 -6.06 11.45 5.37
CA LEU A 335 -5.20 12.31 4.55
C LEU A 335 -5.06 13.67 5.26
N TYR A 336 -3.87 13.93 5.81
CA TYR A 336 -3.61 15.16 6.56
C TYR A 336 -3.35 16.37 5.65
N PRO A 337 -3.49 17.61 6.17
CA PRO A 337 -3.16 18.81 5.41
C PRO A 337 -1.74 18.76 4.81
N GLY A 338 -1.65 19.00 3.50
CA GLY A 338 -0.38 18.98 2.77
C GLY A 338 0.17 17.58 2.42
N ASP A 339 -0.54 16.51 2.75
CA ASP A 339 -0.15 15.15 2.40
C ASP A 339 -0.56 14.78 0.97
N PHE A 340 0.25 13.89 0.36
CA PHE A 340 -0.03 13.21 -0.91
C PHE A 340 -0.43 11.77 -0.63
N VAL A 341 -1.31 11.22 -1.45
CA VAL A 341 -1.64 9.78 -1.49
C VAL A 341 -1.77 9.33 -2.92
N VAL A 342 -1.09 8.24 -3.26
CA VAL A 342 -1.17 7.59 -4.57
C VAL A 342 -2.17 6.45 -4.52
N LEU A 343 -3.04 6.40 -5.50
CA LEU A 343 -4.08 5.38 -5.71
C LEU A 343 -3.69 4.55 -6.93
N THR A 344 -3.48 3.26 -6.76
CA THR A 344 -3.07 2.33 -7.83
C THR A 344 -3.60 0.93 -7.55
N GLU A 345 -3.59 0.06 -8.55
CA GLU A 345 -3.95 -1.36 -8.39
C GLU A 345 -2.75 -2.22 -7.93
N ASN A 346 -1.50 -1.72 -8.07
CA ASN A 346 -0.30 -2.50 -7.76
C ASN A 346 0.86 -1.62 -7.25
N ALA A 347 1.07 -1.64 -5.94
CA ALA A 347 2.13 -0.86 -5.27
C ALA A 347 3.55 -1.36 -5.61
N ASP A 348 3.72 -2.67 -5.82
CA ASP A 348 5.02 -3.25 -6.16
C ASP A 348 5.44 -2.82 -7.56
N ASN A 349 4.51 -2.86 -8.53
CA ASN A 349 4.75 -2.36 -9.88
C ASN A 349 5.06 -0.86 -9.89
N LEU A 350 4.35 -0.06 -9.09
CA LEU A 350 4.64 1.37 -8.92
C LEU A 350 6.09 1.58 -8.45
N SER A 351 6.51 0.85 -7.41
CA SER A 351 7.84 0.94 -6.82
C SER A 351 8.96 0.45 -7.73
N LEU A 352 8.67 -0.50 -8.64
CA LEU A 352 9.61 -0.97 -9.66
C LEU A 352 9.87 0.10 -10.74
N ASN A 353 8.88 0.93 -11.05
CA ASN A 353 8.94 1.88 -12.16
C ASN A 353 9.28 3.30 -11.73
N TYR A 354 8.97 3.69 -10.48
CA TYR A 354 9.09 5.06 -9.97
C TYR A 354 9.71 5.07 -8.58
N LEU A 355 10.31 6.20 -8.21
CA LEU A 355 10.79 6.44 -6.85
C LEU A 355 9.58 6.74 -5.94
N VAL A 356 9.21 5.80 -5.09
CA VAL A 356 8.19 5.96 -4.04
C VAL A 356 8.89 6.33 -2.74
N LYS A 357 8.80 7.60 -2.32
CA LYS A 357 9.48 8.07 -1.09
C LYS A 357 8.76 7.65 0.18
N HIS A 358 7.44 7.55 0.13
CA HIS A 358 6.58 7.23 1.25
C HIS A 358 5.64 6.07 0.90
N PRO A 359 6.11 4.79 1.01
CA PRO A 359 5.28 3.63 0.69
C PRO A 359 3.99 3.53 1.52
N ASP A 360 3.99 4.11 2.73
CA ASP A 360 2.83 4.24 3.61
C ASP A 360 1.74 5.17 3.06
N LYS A 361 2.04 5.93 2.01
CA LYS A 361 1.11 6.83 1.30
C LYS A 361 0.61 6.24 -0.03
N VAL A 362 0.78 4.95 -0.24
CA VAL A 362 0.21 4.24 -1.39
C VAL A 362 -1.00 3.44 -0.93
N VAL A 363 -2.15 3.73 -1.53
CA VAL A 363 -3.39 2.96 -1.33
C VAL A 363 -3.59 2.04 -2.53
N VAL A 364 -3.59 0.74 -2.27
CA VAL A 364 -3.88 -0.26 -3.28
C VAL A 364 -5.39 -0.45 -3.37
N MET A 365 -5.97 -0.13 -4.51
CA MET A 365 -7.38 -0.33 -4.82
C MET A 365 -7.55 -1.63 -5.60
N THR A 366 -8.62 -2.38 -5.36
CA THR A 366 -8.92 -3.63 -6.09
C THR A 366 -8.99 -3.37 -7.61
N THR A 367 -9.54 -2.22 -8.00
CA THR A 367 -9.60 -1.77 -9.39
C THR A 367 -9.75 -0.25 -9.44
N LEU A 368 -9.10 0.39 -10.39
CA LEU A 368 -9.31 1.79 -10.72
C LEU A 368 -10.46 1.95 -11.73
N PRO A 369 -11.10 3.12 -11.80
CA PRO A 369 -11.88 3.48 -12.99
C PRO A 369 -10.98 3.46 -14.23
N SER A 370 -11.54 3.14 -15.39
CA SER A 370 -10.76 3.11 -16.65
C SER A 370 -10.28 4.51 -17.04
N TYR A 371 -8.99 4.65 -17.30
CA TYR A 371 -8.33 5.87 -17.72
C TYR A 371 -7.67 5.66 -19.10
N PRO A 372 -8.37 5.98 -20.22
CA PRO A 372 -7.85 5.75 -21.57
C PRO A 372 -6.56 6.53 -21.86
N ASN A 373 -5.62 5.92 -22.61
CA ASN A 373 -4.29 6.46 -22.91
C ASN A 373 -4.29 7.78 -23.71
N THR A 374 -5.38 8.18 -24.33
CA THR A 374 -5.43 9.38 -25.18
C THR A 374 -6.16 10.55 -24.55
N ALA A 375 -7.29 10.28 -23.92
CA ALA A 375 -8.10 11.27 -23.21
C ALA A 375 -9.10 10.59 -22.30
N GLY A 376 -9.37 11.16 -21.14
CA GLY A 376 -10.31 10.62 -20.16
C GLY A 376 -10.62 11.62 -19.06
N ASN A 377 -11.32 11.13 -18.04
CA ASN A 377 -11.69 11.93 -16.87
C ASN A 377 -11.32 11.18 -15.59
N VAL A 378 -10.76 11.91 -14.64
CA VAL A 378 -10.64 11.49 -13.24
C VAL A 378 -11.59 12.36 -12.43
N VAL A 379 -12.45 11.75 -11.63
CA VAL A 379 -13.40 12.46 -10.77
C VAL A 379 -13.26 11.95 -9.35
N ILE A 380 -13.12 12.86 -8.38
CA ILE A 380 -13.15 12.56 -6.96
C ILE A 380 -14.52 12.95 -6.44
N LEU A 381 -15.18 12.03 -5.74
CA LEU A 381 -16.48 12.24 -5.12
C LEU A 381 -16.36 12.13 -3.59
N ASN A 382 -17.14 12.96 -2.87
CA ASN A 382 -17.35 12.79 -1.44
C ASN A 382 -18.46 11.74 -1.15
N GLU A 383 -18.76 11.48 0.12
CA GLU A 383 -19.77 10.52 0.53
C GLU A 383 -21.21 10.91 0.16
N GLN A 384 -21.47 12.19 -0.14
CA GLN A 384 -22.73 12.70 -0.65
C GLN A 384 -22.87 12.54 -2.17
N GLY A 385 -21.81 12.08 -2.86
CA GLY A 385 -21.74 11.97 -4.31
C GLY A 385 -21.46 13.29 -5.02
N GLU A 386 -21.03 14.32 -4.29
CA GLU A 386 -20.65 15.61 -4.86
C GLU A 386 -19.22 15.58 -5.39
N VAL A 387 -18.98 16.31 -6.48
CA VAL A 387 -17.64 16.40 -7.09
C VAL A 387 -16.74 17.27 -6.22
N VAL A 388 -15.69 16.66 -5.69
CA VAL A 388 -14.62 17.32 -4.93
C VAL A 388 -13.60 17.97 -5.86
N ASP A 389 -13.13 17.23 -6.84
CA ASP A 389 -12.25 17.71 -7.93
C ASP A 389 -12.45 16.84 -9.18
N GLU A 390 -12.17 17.41 -10.35
CA GLU A 390 -12.30 16.72 -11.63
C GLU A 390 -11.24 17.19 -12.62
N LEU A 391 -10.63 16.23 -13.31
CA LEU A 391 -9.66 16.44 -14.38
C LEU A 391 -10.13 15.73 -15.65
N ALA A 392 -10.45 16.49 -16.70
CA ALA A 392 -10.56 15.97 -18.06
C ALA A 392 -9.19 16.14 -18.74
N TYR A 393 -8.43 15.06 -18.79
CA TYR A 393 -7.07 15.07 -19.34
C TYR A 393 -7.04 14.66 -20.82
N THR A 394 -5.95 15.00 -21.47
CA THR A 394 -5.58 14.47 -22.79
C THR A 394 -4.06 14.32 -22.88
N ASN A 395 -3.59 13.33 -23.63
CA ASN A 395 -2.17 13.13 -23.89
C ASN A 395 -1.51 14.33 -24.63
N LYS A 396 -2.30 15.21 -25.25
CA LYS A 396 -1.81 16.47 -25.84
C LYS A 396 -1.29 17.48 -24.81
N TRP A 397 -1.51 17.25 -23.53
CA TRP A 397 -0.98 18.08 -22.45
C TRP A 397 0.47 17.71 -22.10
N HIS A 398 0.94 16.55 -22.57
CA HIS A 398 2.36 16.24 -22.52
C HIS A 398 3.17 17.21 -23.35
N PHE A 399 4.44 17.38 -22.99
CA PHE A 399 5.32 18.27 -23.70
C PHE A 399 5.50 17.80 -25.16
N PRO A 400 5.21 18.64 -26.19
CA PRO A 400 5.10 18.22 -27.60
C PRO A 400 6.37 17.64 -28.23
N LEU A 401 7.55 17.84 -27.61
CA LEU A 401 8.82 17.28 -28.09
C LEU A 401 9.17 15.93 -27.43
N ILE A 402 8.25 15.35 -26.67
CA ILE A 402 8.37 13.98 -26.18
C ILE A 402 7.88 13.05 -27.29
N ASP A 403 8.76 12.19 -27.79
CA ASP A 403 8.44 11.25 -28.88
C ASP A 403 7.51 10.12 -28.41
N ASN A 404 7.61 9.71 -27.15
CA ASN A 404 6.78 8.68 -26.52
C ASN A 404 6.46 9.09 -25.07
N ASP A 405 5.18 9.27 -24.77
CA ASP A 405 4.66 9.66 -23.45
C ASP A 405 4.40 8.45 -22.52
N GLU A 406 4.70 7.23 -22.97
CA GLU A 406 4.52 6.00 -22.20
C GLU A 406 5.41 6.00 -20.93
N GLY A 407 4.77 5.78 -19.78
CA GLY A 407 5.44 5.82 -18.48
C GLY A 407 5.80 7.24 -17.99
N ILE A 408 5.19 8.28 -18.57
CA ILE A 408 5.39 9.67 -18.16
C ILE A 408 4.09 10.20 -17.56
N ALA A 409 4.15 10.60 -16.30
CA ALA A 409 3.00 11.19 -15.62
C ALA A 409 2.76 12.65 -16.04
N LEU A 410 1.51 13.08 -15.97
CA LEU A 410 1.14 14.49 -15.97
C LEU A 410 1.10 15.00 -14.53
N GLU A 411 1.89 16.03 -14.24
CA GLU A 411 1.99 16.68 -12.94
C GLU A 411 1.33 18.05 -12.93
N ARG A 412 0.61 18.35 -11.84
CA ARG A 412 0.09 19.68 -11.54
C ARG A 412 1.23 20.61 -11.12
N ILE A 413 1.24 21.85 -11.64
CA ILE A 413 2.29 22.85 -11.37
C ILE A 413 1.99 23.66 -10.09
N ASP A 414 0.76 24.11 -9.92
CA ASP A 414 0.32 24.97 -8.82
C ASP A 414 -1.00 24.43 -8.23
N PRO A 415 -1.03 23.98 -6.96
CA PRO A 415 -2.23 23.45 -6.35
C PRO A 415 -3.36 24.47 -6.21
N ASN A 416 -3.05 25.77 -6.25
CA ASN A 416 -4.03 26.86 -6.12
C ASN A 416 -4.66 27.29 -7.45
N GLN A 417 -4.21 26.75 -8.57
CA GLN A 417 -4.82 27.01 -9.89
C GLN A 417 -5.90 25.98 -10.21
N PRO A 418 -6.91 26.34 -11.01
CA PRO A 418 -7.98 25.41 -11.39
C PRO A 418 -7.44 24.13 -12.02
N THR A 419 -8.03 22.99 -11.65
CA THR A 419 -7.64 21.66 -12.14
C THR A 419 -7.76 21.55 -13.65
N GLN A 420 -8.78 22.16 -14.24
CA GLN A 420 -9.06 22.06 -15.68
C GLN A 420 -8.22 23.04 -16.53
N ASN A 421 -7.36 23.85 -15.92
CA ASN A 421 -6.44 24.72 -16.66
C ASN A 421 -5.27 23.89 -17.23
N SER A 422 -5.27 23.63 -18.54
CA SER A 422 -4.23 22.83 -19.20
C SER A 422 -2.82 23.39 -19.03
N SER A 423 -2.66 24.71 -18.86
CA SER A 423 -1.34 25.32 -18.61
C SER A 423 -0.82 25.09 -17.19
N ASN A 424 -1.64 24.51 -16.30
CA ASN A 424 -1.28 24.09 -14.96
C ASN A 424 -0.79 22.62 -14.90
N TRP A 425 -0.64 21.97 -16.04
CA TRP A 425 -0.17 20.60 -16.14
C TRP A 425 1.05 20.48 -17.04
N HIS A 426 1.99 19.63 -16.66
CA HIS A 426 3.18 19.37 -17.45
C HIS A 426 3.64 17.93 -17.29
N SER A 427 4.36 17.41 -18.28
CA SER A 427 5.04 16.12 -18.17
C SER A 427 6.04 16.13 -17.03
N ALA A 428 6.04 15.09 -16.22
CA ALA A 428 7.01 14.88 -15.15
C ALA A 428 8.45 14.97 -15.69
N ALA A 429 9.37 15.43 -14.85
CA ALA A 429 10.76 15.60 -15.24
C ALA A 429 11.47 14.26 -15.44
N SER A 430 12.31 14.16 -16.47
CA SER A 430 13.15 12.98 -16.71
C SER A 430 14.13 12.72 -15.56
N THR A 431 14.61 13.77 -14.91
CA THR A 431 15.48 13.71 -13.73
C THR A 431 14.77 13.23 -12.46
N ALA A 432 13.43 13.24 -12.44
CA ALA A 432 12.61 12.65 -11.38
C ALA A 432 12.14 11.21 -11.72
N GLY A 433 12.57 10.66 -12.86
CA GLY A 433 12.17 9.34 -13.32
C GLY A 433 10.81 9.31 -14.00
N TYR A 434 10.31 10.46 -14.48
CA TYR A 434 9.04 10.63 -15.18
C TYR A 434 7.77 10.46 -14.33
N GLY A 435 7.91 10.56 -12.99
CA GLY A 435 6.81 10.57 -12.03
C GLY A 435 7.33 10.86 -10.63
N THR A 436 6.47 11.41 -9.77
CA THR A 436 6.81 11.78 -8.38
C THR A 436 5.81 11.22 -7.36
N PRO A 437 5.46 9.92 -7.44
CA PRO A 437 4.46 9.35 -6.55
C PRO A 437 4.87 9.48 -5.09
N THR A 438 3.95 9.95 -4.24
CA THR A 438 4.05 10.16 -2.79
C THR A 438 4.90 11.35 -2.34
N TYR A 439 5.30 12.24 -3.23
CA TYR A 439 6.03 13.45 -2.86
C TYR A 439 5.77 14.59 -3.85
N GLN A 440 6.28 15.77 -3.55
CA GLN A 440 6.04 16.98 -4.33
C GLN A 440 6.44 16.81 -5.80
N ASN A 441 5.55 17.22 -6.70
CA ASN A 441 5.74 17.19 -8.14
C ASN A 441 7.05 17.84 -8.59
N SER A 442 7.71 17.23 -9.56
CA SER A 442 8.94 17.78 -10.19
C SER A 442 8.68 19.11 -10.88
N GLN A 443 7.44 19.34 -11.33
CA GLN A 443 6.98 20.57 -11.99
C GLN A 443 6.39 21.59 -11.02
N HIS A 444 6.45 21.36 -9.70
CA HIS A 444 5.88 22.28 -8.73
C HIS A 444 6.51 23.68 -8.83
N LYS A 445 5.65 24.71 -8.83
CA LYS A 445 6.08 26.10 -8.92
C LYS A 445 6.76 26.55 -7.63
N LEU A 446 8.01 27.01 -7.73
CA LEU A 446 8.69 27.67 -6.63
C LEU A 446 8.30 29.14 -6.58
N PHE A 447 8.01 29.65 -5.38
CA PHE A 447 7.73 31.08 -5.16
C PHE A 447 8.98 31.95 -5.08
N GLU A 448 10.17 31.34 -4.99
CA GLU A 448 11.45 32.05 -4.95
C GLU A 448 12.11 32.05 -6.32
N THR A 449 12.55 33.23 -6.79
CA THR A 449 13.32 33.38 -8.03
C THR A 449 14.76 32.93 -7.81
N VAL A 450 15.08 31.73 -8.28
CA VAL A 450 16.45 31.20 -8.30
C VAL A 450 17.11 31.60 -9.62
N LYS A 451 18.37 32.06 -9.57
CA LYS A 451 19.16 32.32 -10.79
C LYS A 451 19.55 30.98 -11.42
N GLY A 452 19.19 30.77 -12.69
CA GLY A 452 19.58 29.57 -13.42
C GLY A 452 21.11 29.38 -13.49
N ASN A 453 21.56 28.14 -13.32
CA ASN A 453 23.01 27.78 -13.35
C ASN A 453 23.19 26.30 -13.69
N ILE A 454 24.41 25.92 -14.14
CA ILE A 454 24.91 24.55 -14.16
C ILE A 454 26.20 24.40 -13.36
N THR A 455 26.36 23.27 -12.68
CA THR A 455 27.58 22.91 -11.93
C THR A 455 27.94 21.47 -12.26
N ILE A 456 29.21 21.17 -12.46
CA ILE A 456 29.68 19.80 -12.73
C ILE A 456 30.58 19.37 -11.58
N MET A 457 30.29 18.20 -11.01
CA MET A 457 31.05 17.63 -9.91
C MET A 457 31.23 16.12 -10.10
N PRO A 458 32.45 15.62 -9.91
CA PRO A 458 33.70 16.35 -9.76
C PRO A 458 34.12 17.05 -11.06
N LYS A 459 34.99 18.03 -10.96
CA LYS A 459 35.57 18.72 -12.15
C LYS A 459 36.59 17.86 -12.91
N VAL A 460 37.16 16.90 -12.24
CA VAL A 460 38.05 15.86 -12.79
C VAL A 460 37.49 14.52 -12.34
N PHE A 461 37.24 13.63 -13.27
CA PHE A 461 36.73 12.30 -12.96
C PHE A 461 37.50 11.22 -13.73
N SER A 462 37.58 10.00 -13.16
CA SER A 462 38.32 8.87 -13.71
C SER A 462 37.48 7.61 -13.71
N PRO A 463 36.76 7.29 -14.80
CA PRO A 463 35.87 6.11 -14.87
C PRO A 463 36.68 4.82 -15.03
N ASP A 464 37.39 4.41 -13.98
CA ASP A 464 38.21 3.19 -13.91
C ASP A 464 37.60 2.07 -13.06
N GLY A 465 36.43 2.34 -12.44
CA GLY A 465 35.64 1.34 -11.71
C GLY A 465 36.13 1.09 -10.28
N ASP A 466 36.93 1.98 -9.70
CA ASP A 466 37.44 1.86 -8.34
C ASP A 466 36.44 2.37 -7.27
N GLY A 467 35.30 2.94 -7.71
CA GLY A 467 34.25 3.48 -6.86
C GLY A 467 34.48 4.93 -6.43
N PHE A 468 35.55 5.58 -6.91
CA PHE A 468 35.86 6.95 -6.58
C PHE A 468 35.95 7.83 -7.84
N ASP A 469 35.12 8.86 -7.91
CA ASP A 469 35.05 9.81 -9.05
C ASP A 469 34.88 9.13 -10.44
N ASP A 470 34.19 7.98 -10.49
CA ASP A 470 33.92 7.24 -11.73
C ASP A 470 32.90 7.93 -12.63
N ILE A 471 32.09 8.82 -12.06
CA ILE A 471 30.97 9.48 -12.74
C ILE A 471 31.01 10.98 -12.50
N ALA A 472 30.79 11.74 -13.55
CA ALA A 472 30.59 13.18 -13.46
C ALA A 472 29.09 13.51 -13.45
N SER A 473 28.63 14.24 -12.43
CA SER A 473 27.24 14.69 -12.31
C SER A 473 27.12 16.15 -12.77
N ILE A 474 26.26 16.39 -13.75
CA ILE A 474 25.96 17.70 -14.31
C ILE A 474 24.69 18.21 -13.66
N HIS A 475 24.83 19.00 -12.61
CA HIS A 475 23.72 19.59 -11.87
C HIS A 475 23.24 20.86 -12.56
N TYR A 476 21.93 21.10 -12.51
CA TYR A 476 21.32 22.33 -12.99
C TYR A 476 20.34 22.91 -11.98
N THR A 477 20.17 24.22 -12.04
CA THR A 477 19.04 24.94 -11.43
C THR A 477 18.42 25.85 -12.50
N LEU A 478 17.10 25.98 -12.49
CA LEU A 478 16.34 26.82 -13.40
C LEU A 478 15.43 27.77 -12.61
N PRO A 479 15.16 28.98 -13.13
CA PRO A 479 14.32 29.96 -12.43
C PRO A 479 12.83 29.59 -12.40
N GLU A 480 12.39 28.69 -13.26
CA GLU A 480 11.01 28.26 -13.41
C GLU A 480 10.93 26.86 -14.03
N THR A 481 9.77 26.23 -13.97
CA THR A 481 9.46 24.92 -14.57
C THR A 481 9.11 25.04 -16.06
N GLY A 482 8.83 23.90 -16.72
CA GLY A 482 8.35 23.86 -18.10
C GLY A 482 9.44 23.93 -19.16
N PHE A 483 10.70 23.70 -18.79
CA PHE A 483 11.80 23.59 -19.73
C PHE A 483 12.09 22.14 -20.13
N VAL A 484 12.70 22.00 -21.29
CA VAL A 484 13.42 20.79 -21.70
C VAL A 484 14.89 21.11 -21.90
N ALA A 485 15.73 20.09 -21.75
CA ALA A 485 17.17 20.21 -21.86
C ALA A 485 17.72 19.42 -23.06
N ASN A 486 18.71 20.02 -23.72
CA ASN A 486 19.66 19.30 -24.56
C ASN A 486 21.06 19.48 -23.93
N ILE A 487 21.74 18.36 -23.65
CA ILE A 487 23.08 18.37 -23.10
C ILE A 487 24.02 17.65 -24.07
N THR A 488 24.97 18.37 -24.61
CA THR A 488 25.95 17.88 -25.58
C THR A 488 27.34 18.02 -25.02
N ILE A 489 28.17 16.99 -25.18
CA ILE A 489 29.57 17.00 -24.77
C ILE A 489 30.44 17.04 -26.01
N PHE A 490 31.39 17.97 -26.00
CA PHE A 490 32.36 18.19 -27.08
C PHE A 490 33.77 17.86 -26.60
N ASP A 491 34.63 17.41 -27.51
CA ASP A 491 36.07 17.33 -27.28
C ASP A 491 36.72 18.71 -27.39
N ALA A 492 38.02 18.80 -27.11
CA ALA A 492 38.80 20.04 -27.20
C ALA A 492 38.88 20.62 -28.63
N ALA A 493 38.61 19.84 -29.67
CA ALA A 493 38.54 20.28 -31.05
C ALA A 493 37.13 20.76 -31.47
N GLY A 494 36.17 20.75 -30.57
CA GLY A 494 34.78 21.17 -30.80
C GLY A 494 33.91 20.11 -31.51
N ARG A 495 34.34 18.86 -31.57
CA ARG A 495 33.56 17.77 -32.16
C ARG A 495 32.63 17.20 -31.10
N ILE A 496 31.36 16.91 -31.47
CA ILE A 496 30.39 16.24 -30.59
C ILE A 496 30.90 14.81 -30.34
N VAL A 497 31.03 14.45 -29.06
CA VAL A 497 31.40 13.10 -28.63
C VAL A 497 30.25 12.39 -27.91
N LYS A 498 29.32 13.13 -27.30
CA LYS A 498 28.15 12.58 -26.63
C LYS A 498 26.96 13.52 -26.69
N SER A 499 25.81 13.03 -27.11
CA SER A 499 24.51 13.68 -26.89
C SER A 499 23.92 13.07 -25.64
N LEU A 500 24.26 13.63 -24.46
CA LEU A 500 23.92 13.05 -23.18
C LEU A 500 22.42 13.11 -22.91
N VAL A 501 21.79 14.23 -23.27
CA VAL A 501 20.33 14.45 -23.12
C VAL A 501 19.80 15.06 -24.40
N ARG A 502 18.66 14.55 -24.87
CA ARG A 502 17.90 15.11 -26.00
C ARG A 502 16.45 15.30 -25.57
N ASN A 503 15.98 16.54 -25.62
CA ASN A 503 14.62 16.93 -25.24
C ASN A 503 14.17 16.38 -23.88
N GLY A 504 15.10 16.26 -22.90
CA GLY A 504 14.79 15.77 -21.56
C GLY A 504 13.95 16.79 -20.80
N THR A 505 12.78 16.40 -20.31
CA THR A 505 11.97 17.25 -19.44
C THR A 505 12.70 17.55 -18.14
N THR A 506 12.58 18.80 -17.65
CA THR A 506 13.31 19.27 -16.47
C THR A 506 12.34 19.72 -15.37
N SER A 507 12.78 19.56 -14.12
CA SER A 507 12.25 20.31 -12.98
C SER A 507 13.02 21.63 -12.83
N THR A 508 12.80 22.34 -11.72
CA THR A 508 13.60 23.55 -11.37
C THR A 508 15.03 23.22 -10.96
N SER A 509 15.32 21.97 -10.60
CA SER A 509 16.66 21.48 -10.30
C SER A 509 16.77 19.98 -10.55
N GLY A 510 17.97 19.51 -10.85
CA GLY A 510 18.24 18.10 -11.08
C GLY A 510 19.67 17.88 -11.53
N TYR A 511 19.97 16.66 -11.96
CA TYR A 511 21.28 16.33 -12.50
C TYR A 511 21.20 15.19 -13.52
N TRP A 512 22.21 15.09 -14.37
CA TRP A 512 22.48 13.94 -15.24
C TRP A 512 23.92 13.48 -15.05
N ASN A 513 24.12 12.18 -15.18
CA ASN A 513 25.42 11.54 -15.00
C ASN A 513 26.08 11.25 -16.33
N TRP A 514 27.38 11.49 -16.42
CA TRP A 514 28.23 11.09 -17.54
C TRP A 514 29.39 10.22 -17.05
N ASN A 515 29.54 9.05 -17.66
CA ASN A 515 30.54 8.04 -17.31
C ASN A 515 31.76 8.00 -18.27
N GLY A 516 32.01 9.07 -19.04
CA GLY A 516 33.14 9.17 -19.96
C GLY A 516 33.03 8.36 -21.24
N LEU A 517 31.83 7.80 -21.56
CA LEU A 517 31.57 7.08 -22.79
C LEU A 517 30.97 7.98 -23.87
N ASP A 518 31.24 7.66 -25.14
CA ASP A 518 30.59 8.28 -26.29
C ASP A 518 29.18 7.74 -26.57
N ASP A 519 28.52 8.18 -27.65
CA ASP A 519 27.20 7.72 -28.07
C ASP A 519 27.13 6.23 -28.46
N LYS A 520 28.30 5.62 -28.72
CA LYS A 520 28.44 4.17 -29.07
C LYS A 520 28.92 3.34 -27.87
N ASN A 521 28.87 3.90 -26.66
CA ASN A 521 29.38 3.29 -25.42
C ASN A 521 30.88 2.95 -25.45
N LYS A 522 31.69 3.67 -26.27
CA LYS A 522 33.14 3.52 -26.32
C LYS A 522 33.76 4.53 -25.36
N ALA A 523 34.78 4.09 -24.61
CA ALA A 523 35.55 4.97 -23.72
C ALA A 523 36.27 6.06 -24.49
N LEU A 524 36.08 7.29 -24.05
CA LEU A 524 36.72 8.47 -24.65
C LEU A 524 38.15 8.64 -24.13
N PRO A 525 39.08 9.27 -24.90
CA PRO A 525 40.41 9.57 -24.46
C PRO A 525 40.46 10.48 -23.23
N ILE A 526 41.54 10.39 -22.46
CA ILE A 526 41.85 11.38 -21.41
C ILE A 526 41.99 12.78 -22.01
N GLY A 527 41.45 13.80 -21.34
CA GLY A 527 41.52 15.17 -21.84
C GLY A 527 40.41 16.06 -21.28
N THR A 528 40.42 17.29 -21.77
CA THR A 528 39.37 18.27 -21.42
C THR A 528 38.20 18.17 -22.39
N TYR A 529 37.00 18.16 -21.82
CA TYR A 529 35.75 18.18 -22.56
C TYR A 529 34.92 19.40 -22.20
N VAL A 530 34.05 19.82 -23.10
CA VAL A 530 33.13 20.94 -22.90
C VAL A 530 31.71 20.38 -22.84
N VAL A 531 31.04 20.60 -21.73
CA VAL A 531 29.63 20.36 -21.58
C VAL A 531 28.86 21.60 -21.97
N PHE A 532 27.99 21.47 -22.97
CA PHE A 532 27.09 22.53 -23.42
C PHE A 532 25.65 22.09 -23.09
N ALA A 533 24.99 22.83 -22.22
CA ALA A 533 23.62 22.60 -21.81
C ALA A 533 22.72 23.72 -22.32
N GLU A 534 21.66 23.34 -23.04
CA GLU A 534 20.64 24.25 -23.51
C GLU A 534 19.30 23.85 -22.89
N PHE A 535 18.62 24.82 -22.28
CA PHE A 535 17.27 24.69 -21.73
C PHE A 535 16.36 25.63 -22.52
N PHE A 536 15.22 25.13 -22.97
CA PHE A 536 14.26 25.93 -23.73
C PHE A 536 12.83 25.48 -23.44
N ASN A 537 11.87 26.37 -23.62
CA ASN A 537 10.45 26.10 -23.44
C ASN A 537 9.64 26.44 -24.69
N LEU A 538 8.35 26.11 -24.68
CA LEU A 538 7.43 26.38 -25.81
C LEU A 538 7.18 27.86 -26.06
N GLN A 539 7.46 28.74 -25.10
CA GLN A 539 7.33 30.20 -25.24
C GLN A 539 8.57 30.83 -25.90
N GLY A 540 9.54 30.00 -26.33
CA GLY A 540 10.78 30.46 -26.98
C GLY A 540 11.84 30.98 -26.01
N LYS A 541 11.64 30.86 -24.70
CA LYS A 541 12.65 31.23 -23.70
C LYS A 541 13.76 30.21 -23.72
N LYS A 542 15.01 30.69 -23.75
CA LYS A 542 16.20 29.85 -23.86
C LYS A 542 17.26 30.27 -22.84
N HIS A 543 17.86 29.30 -22.17
CA HIS A 543 19.06 29.44 -21.33
C HIS A 543 20.15 28.50 -21.85
N SER A 544 21.37 29.00 -21.96
CA SER A 544 22.50 28.19 -22.43
C SER A 544 23.68 28.34 -21.48
N TYR A 545 24.29 27.25 -21.15
CA TYR A 545 25.43 27.19 -20.23
C TYR A 545 26.56 26.36 -20.82
N LYS A 546 27.80 26.78 -20.55
CA LYS A 546 29.00 26.03 -20.89
C LYS A 546 29.85 25.80 -19.66
N SER A 547 30.37 24.61 -19.53
CA SER A 547 31.31 24.25 -18.47
C SER A 547 32.32 23.24 -18.96
N THR A 548 33.54 23.29 -18.44
CA THR A 548 34.59 22.32 -18.77
C THR A 548 34.67 21.23 -17.72
N ILE A 549 35.09 20.05 -18.16
CA ILE A 549 35.32 18.88 -17.31
C ILE A 549 36.55 18.14 -17.83
N VAL A 550 37.31 17.52 -16.95
CA VAL A 550 38.49 16.74 -17.31
C VAL A 550 38.20 15.25 -17.06
N LEU A 551 38.34 14.46 -18.12
CA LEU A 551 38.35 13.00 -18.02
C LEU A 551 39.82 12.57 -17.83
N ALA A 552 40.08 11.95 -16.69
CA ALA A 552 41.39 11.40 -16.31
C ALA A 552 41.33 9.86 -16.32
N ARG A 553 42.48 9.23 -16.17
CA ARG A 553 42.62 7.82 -15.82
C ARG A 553 43.81 7.69 -14.88
N ARG A 554 43.73 6.83 -13.92
CA ARG A 554 44.87 6.44 -13.12
C ARG A 554 45.90 5.76 -14.05
N LEU A 555 47.13 6.17 -13.99
CA LEU A 555 48.27 5.57 -14.71
C LEU A 555 48.64 4.25 -14.05
#